data_a6f08262f0024141c09c527e0ac584dc
#
_entry.id   a6f08262f0024141c09c527e0ac584dc
#
_cell.length_a   1.000
_cell.length_b   1.000
_cell.length_c   1.000
_cell.angle_alpha   90.00
_cell.angle_beta   90.00
_cell.angle_gamma   90.00
#
_symmetry.space_group_name_H-M   'P 1'
#
loop_
_entity.id
_entity.type
_entity.pdbx_description
1 polymer ?
#
loop_
_entity_poly.entity_id
_entity_poly.type
_entity_poly.pdbx_seq_one_letter_code
_entity_poly.pdbx_strand_id
1 'polypeptide(L)'
;MQSGDLRLVVGLGNPGQKYVGTRHNVGFMALEAYAAAEHSRFRSMAKLQGEVAEVGIGSGRIRLLMPQTFMNESGRSIRAALDWFDLSADQVLVLVDDMDLPLGRLRLRAKGSAGGHNGLRSTIQHLGTQEFARLRIGIGAPGRTAAERRERTVSHVLGSFHKNEQPMLDAVLEEVLRGLDLIQRQGLERAGNRLNGVNLMPQDTE
;
A
#
# COMPACT_ATOMS: atom_id res chain seq x y z
N MET A 1 3.68 21.54 10.16
CA MET A 1 2.69 21.31 9.08
C MET A 1 1.62 20.41 9.68
N GLN A 2 0.40 20.91 9.81
CA GLN A 2 -0.73 20.05 10.18
C GLN A 2 -0.91 19.07 9.02
N SER A 3 -0.63 17.81 9.24
CA SER A 3 -0.93 16.73 8.32
C SER A 3 -2.45 16.79 8.08
N GLY A 4 -2.87 17.02 6.84
CA GLY A 4 -4.29 16.94 6.49
C GLY A 4 -4.84 15.61 6.96
N ASP A 5 -6.06 15.60 7.47
CA ASP A 5 -6.72 14.37 7.89
C ASP A 5 -6.68 13.37 6.74
N LEU A 6 -6.19 12.16 6.96
CA LEU A 6 -6.20 11.11 5.95
C LEU A 6 -7.63 10.85 5.46
N ARG A 7 -7.85 10.90 4.14
CA ARG A 7 -9.18 10.74 3.52
C ARG A 7 -9.23 9.62 2.48
N LEU A 8 -8.07 9.26 1.93
CA LEU A 8 -7.97 8.22 0.90
C LEU A 8 -6.79 7.29 1.21
N VAL A 9 -7.06 6.00 1.31
CA VAL A 9 -6.03 4.95 1.34
C VAL A 9 -6.08 4.20 0.03
N VAL A 10 -4.95 4.12 -0.66
CA VAL A 10 -4.80 3.46 -1.94
C VAL A 10 -3.94 2.22 -1.78
N GLY A 11 -4.45 1.05 -2.11
CA GLY A 11 -3.62 -0.14 -2.28
C GLY A 11 -3.14 -0.22 -3.72
N LEU A 12 -1.84 -0.39 -3.96
CA LEU A 12 -1.33 -0.64 -5.30
C LEU A 12 -1.36 -2.13 -5.63
N GLY A 13 -1.67 -2.44 -6.89
CA GLY A 13 -1.77 -3.79 -7.43
C GLY A 13 -2.08 -3.78 -8.91
N ASN A 14 -2.04 -4.95 -9.55
CA ASN A 14 -2.49 -5.17 -10.92
C ASN A 14 -3.87 -5.85 -10.91
N PRO A 15 -4.81 -5.43 -11.77
CA PRO A 15 -6.11 -6.07 -11.88
C PRO A 15 -6.04 -7.42 -12.59
N GLY A 16 -6.97 -8.29 -12.25
CA GLY A 16 -7.18 -9.58 -12.91
C GLY A 16 -6.68 -10.78 -12.13
N GLN A 17 -7.35 -11.91 -12.33
CA GLN A 17 -7.19 -13.15 -11.56
C GLN A 17 -5.74 -13.67 -11.51
N LYS A 18 -4.97 -13.49 -12.57
CA LYS A 18 -3.56 -13.94 -12.62
C LYS A 18 -2.62 -13.21 -11.69
N TYR A 19 -3.01 -12.03 -11.15
CA TYR A 19 -2.21 -11.23 -10.24
C TYR A 19 -2.66 -11.35 -8.78
N VAL A 20 -3.81 -11.98 -8.54
CA VAL A 20 -4.29 -12.23 -7.17
C VAL A 20 -3.24 -13.06 -6.42
N GLY A 21 -2.88 -12.60 -5.21
CA GLY A 21 -1.89 -13.29 -4.38
C GLY A 21 -0.42 -13.04 -4.77
N THR A 22 -0.13 -12.24 -5.81
CA THR A 22 1.25 -11.86 -6.12
C THR A 22 1.79 -10.84 -5.13
N ARG A 23 3.13 -10.80 -4.95
CA ARG A 23 3.80 -9.85 -4.04
C ARG A 23 3.50 -8.39 -4.41
N HIS A 24 3.37 -8.11 -5.71
CA HIS A 24 3.03 -6.77 -6.20
C HIS A 24 1.61 -6.31 -5.84
N ASN A 25 0.73 -7.25 -5.47
CA ASN A 25 -0.63 -6.99 -5.04
C ASN A 25 -0.78 -6.91 -3.51
N VAL A 26 0.30 -6.87 -2.73
CA VAL A 26 0.21 -6.79 -1.27
C VAL A 26 -0.58 -5.54 -0.79
N GLY A 27 -0.56 -4.46 -1.56
CA GLY A 27 -1.39 -3.28 -1.30
C GLY A 27 -2.89 -3.57 -1.44
N PHE A 28 -3.30 -4.35 -2.46
CA PHE A 28 -4.69 -4.81 -2.60
C PHE A 28 -5.08 -5.73 -1.45
N MET A 29 -4.24 -6.73 -1.14
CA MET A 29 -4.49 -7.66 -0.03
C MET A 29 -4.71 -6.93 1.29
N ALA A 30 -3.91 -5.90 1.58
CA ALA A 30 -4.05 -5.10 2.79
C ALA A 30 -5.39 -4.35 2.83
N LEU A 31 -5.82 -3.76 1.70
CA LEU A 31 -7.11 -3.06 1.65
C LEU A 31 -8.30 -4.01 1.69
N GLU A 32 -8.22 -5.18 1.05
CA GLU A 32 -9.26 -6.21 1.12
C GLU A 32 -9.43 -6.70 2.57
N ALA A 33 -8.33 -6.99 3.26
CA ALA A 33 -8.35 -7.38 4.66
C ALA A 33 -8.92 -6.27 5.55
N TYR A 34 -8.55 -5.01 5.32
CA TYR A 34 -9.06 -3.88 6.09
C TYR A 34 -10.55 -3.65 5.85
N ALA A 35 -11.00 -3.65 4.59
CA ALA A 35 -12.42 -3.53 4.27
C ALA A 35 -13.26 -4.66 4.89
N ALA A 36 -12.74 -5.90 4.87
CA ALA A 36 -13.41 -7.05 5.48
C ALA A 36 -13.54 -6.89 7.01
N ALA A 37 -12.48 -6.45 7.70
CA ALA A 37 -12.49 -6.18 9.14
C ALA A 37 -13.50 -5.08 9.53
N GLU A 38 -13.67 -4.08 8.66
CA GLU A 38 -14.63 -2.98 8.82
C GLU A 38 -16.03 -3.27 8.22
N HIS A 39 -16.31 -4.53 7.86
CA HIS A 39 -17.57 -4.95 7.24
C HIS A 39 -17.97 -4.14 6.00
N SER A 40 -17.00 -3.57 5.30
CA SER A 40 -17.19 -2.79 4.08
C SER A 40 -16.92 -3.65 2.83
N ARG A 41 -17.47 -3.22 1.70
CA ARG A 41 -17.32 -3.93 0.42
C ARG A 41 -16.89 -2.98 -0.68
N PHE A 42 -15.96 -3.43 -1.49
CA PHE A 42 -15.54 -2.72 -2.69
C PHE A 42 -16.66 -2.72 -3.75
N ARG A 43 -16.79 -1.59 -4.44
CA ARG A 43 -17.70 -1.40 -5.57
C ARG A 43 -16.94 -0.75 -6.72
N SER A 44 -17.16 -1.24 -7.92
CA SER A 44 -16.55 -0.67 -9.12
C SER A 44 -17.03 0.76 -9.35
N MET A 45 -16.08 1.67 -9.59
CA MET A 45 -16.31 3.04 -9.99
C MET A 45 -15.56 3.33 -11.29
N ALA A 46 -16.23 3.11 -12.42
CA ALA A 46 -15.64 3.24 -13.77
C ALA A 46 -14.98 4.62 -14.00
N LYS A 47 -15.57 5.69 -13.49
CA LYS A 47 -15.02 7.07 -13.58
C LYS A 47 -13.64 7.19 -12.91
N LEU A 48 -13.38 6.39 -11.88
CA LEU A 48 -12.09 6.36 -11.17
C LEU A 48 -11.15 5.30 -11.75
N GLN A 49 -11.62 4.48 -12.68
CA GLN A 49 -10.89 3.29 -13.13
C GLN A 49 -10.41 2.45 -11.94
N GLY A 50 -11.29 2.25 -10.95
CA GLY A 50 -10.94 1.64 -9.67
C GLY A 50 -12.14 1.06 -8.95
N GLU A 51 -11.87 0.29 -7.92
CA GLU A 51 -12.84 -0.17 -6.95
C GLU A 51 -12.69 0.63 -5.66
N VAL A 52 -13.82 1.02 -5.07
CA VAL A 52 -13.87 1.87 -3.87
C VAL A 52 -14.68 1.20 -2.79
N ALA A 53 -14.18 1.23 -1.55
CA ALA A 53 -14.92 0.95 -0.33
C ALA A 53 -14.84 2.17 0.60
N GLU A 54 -15.76 2.27 1.54
CA GLU A 54 -15.76 3.32 2.56
C GLU A 54 -15.74 2.68 3.94
N VAL A 55 -14.90 3.18 4.84
CA VAL A 55 -14.79 2.73 6.23
C VAL A 55 -14.90 3.93 7.18
N GLY A 56 -15.36 3.69 8.40
CA GLY A 56 -15.61 4.75 9.39
C GLY A 56 -16.93 5.50 9.16
N ILE A 57 -17.24 6.43 10.06
CA ILE A 57 -18.52 7.17 10.10
C ILE A 57 -18.25 8.68 10.21
N GLY A 58 -19.09 9.49 9.58
CA GLY A 58 -19.05 10.96 9.69
C GLY A 58 -17.73 11.56 9.20
N SER A 59 -17.16 12.45 9.99
CA SER A 59 -15.88 13.11 9.69
C SER A 59 -14.67 12.17 9.71
N GLY A 60 -14.78 11.01 10.37
CA GLY A 60 -13.75 9.96 10.38
C GLY A 60 -13.80 9.01 9.18
N ARG A 61 -14.68 9.25 8.19
CA ARG A 61 -14.81 8.41 7.01
C ARG A 61 -13.57 8.47 6.14
N ILE A 62 -13.03 7.29 5.81
CA ILE A 62 -11.93 7.11 4.86
C ILE A 62 -12.42 6.30 3.67
N ARG A 63 -11.95 6.65 2.49
CA ARG A 63 -12.15 5.88 1.27
C ARG A 63 -10.95 4.98 1.03
N LEU A 64 -11.24 3.76 0.62
CA LEU A 64 -10.26 2.78 0.17
C LEU A 64 -10.35 2.69 -1.34
N LEU A 65 -9.23 2.78 -2.05
CA LEU A 65 -9.17 2.71 -3.51
C LEU A 65 -8.22 1.60 -3.95
N MET A 66 -8.71 0.67 -4.76
CA MET A 66 -7.91 -0.28 -5.52
C MET A 66 -7.97 0.11 -7.00
N PRO A 67 -6.91 0.73 -7.58
CA PRO A 67 -6.85 1.06 -9.00
C PRO A 67 -7.04 -0.20 -9.85
N GLN A 68 -7.96 -0.15 -10.81
CA GLN A 68 -8.17 -1.22 -11.79
C GLN A 68 -7.44 -0.93 -13.11
N THR A 69 -6.35 -0.18 -13.01
CA THR A 69 -5.33 0.02 -14.04
C THR A 69 -4.13 -0.87 -13.77
N PHE A 70 -3.29 -1.11 -14.77
CA PHE A 70 -2.00 -1.75 -14.49
C PHE A 70 -1.13 -0.85 -13.59
N MET A 71 -0.17 -1.48 -12.89
CA MET A 71 0.68 -0.84 -11.90
C MET A 71 1.31 0.49 -12.41
N ASN A 72 1.84 0.50 -13.62
CA ASN A 72 2.45 1.68 -14.24
C ASN A 72 1.47 2.79 -14.63
N GLU A 73 0.17 2.56 -14.49
CA GLU A 73 -0.93 3.50 -14.76
C GLU A 73 -1.74 3.85 -13.49
N SER A 74 -1.32 3.35 -12.30
CA SER A 74 -2.07 3.54 -11.05
C SER A 74 -2.35 5.01 -10.72
N GLY A 75 -1.44 5.91 -11.08
CA GLY A 75 -1.59 7.34 -10.84
C GLY A 75 -2.81 7.96 -11.52
N ARG A 76 -3.27 7.42 -12.65
CA ARG A 76 -4.49 7.88 -13.34
C ARG A 76 -5.73 7.71 -12.47
N SER A 77 -5.88 6.51 -11.89
CA SER A 77 -6.99 6.21 -10.98
C SER A 77 -6.93 7.08 -9.73
N ILE A 78 -5.73 7.24 -9.14
CA ILE A 78 -5.54 8.07 -7.95
C ILE A 78 -5.88 9.54 -8.26
N ARG A 79 -5.39 10.09 -9.38
CA ARG A 79 -5.71 11.47 -9.79
C ARG A 79 -7.22 11.65 -9.96
N ALA A 80 -7.88 10.72 -10.68
CA ALA A 80 -9.33 10.76 -10.85
C ALA A 80 -10.08 10.71 -9.51
N ALA A 81 -9.59 9.95 -8.54
CA ALA A 81 -10.19 9.88 -7.20
C ALA A 81 -10.02 11.19 -6.43
N LEU A 82 -8.85 11.83 -6.50
CA LEU A 82 -8.64 13.13 -5.88
C LEU A 82 -9.57 14.19 -6.45
N ASP A 83 -9.70 14.25 -7.78
CA ASP A 83 -10.59 15.19 -8.47
C ASP A 83 -12.07 14.94 -8.14
N TRP A 84 -12.46 13.63 -8.06
CA TRP A 84 -13.84 13.25 -7.79
C TRP A 84 -14.30 13.55 -6.37
N PHE A 85 -13.38 13.34 -5.39
CA PHE A 85 -13.69 13.50 -3.97
C PHE A 85 -13.24 14.85 -3.40
N ASP A 86 -12.72 15.75 -4.25
CA ASP A 86 -12.17 17.06 -3.86
C ASP A 86 -11.10 16.92 -2.76
N LEU A 87 -10.06 16.10 -3.04
CA LEU A 87 -8.99 15.82 -2.11
C LEU A 87 -7.65 16.33 -2.64
N SER A 88 -6.76 16.68 -1.71
CA SER A 88 -5.36 17.01 -1.99
C SER A 88 -4.43 15.80 -1.77
N ALA A 89 -3.21 15.87 -2.32
CA ALA A 89 -2.27 14.76 -2.27
C ALA A 89 -1.81 14.42 -0.83
N ASP A 90 -1.74 15.38 0.07
CA ASP A 90 -1.38 15.19 1.48
C ASP A 90 -2.43 14.43 2.31
N GLN A 91 -3.65 14.26 1.76
CA GLN A 91 -4.72 13.45 2.32
C GLN A 91 -4.70 11.98 1.87
N VAL A 92 -3.67 11.59 1.10
CA VAL A 92 -3.53 10.25 0.52
C VAL A 92 -2.46 9.44 1.24
N LEU A 93 -2.77 8.18 1.54
CA LEU A 93 -1.81 7.14 1.92
C LEU A 93 -1.80 6.05 0.85
N VAL A 94 -0.62 5.75 0.31
CA VAL A 94 -0.41 4.68 -0.66
C VAL A 94 0.23 3.47 0.01
N LEU A 95 -0.41 2.31 -0.05
CA LEU A 95 0.13 1.01 0.38
C LEU A 95 0.84 0.35 -0.81
N VAL A 96 2.10 -0.02 -0.65
CA VAL A 96 2.96 -0.45 -1.75
C VAL A 96 3.97 -1.51 -1.29
N ASP A 97 4.27 -2.48 -2.15
CA ASP A 97 5.34 -3.44 -1.91
C ASP A 97 6.73 -2.79 -1.95
N ASP A 98 7.66 -3.34 -1.18
CA ASP A 98 9.06 -2.90 -1.14
C ASP A 98 10.00 -4.10 -1.09
N MET A 99 10.81 -4.27 -2.15
CA MET A 99 11.80 -5.33 -2.25
C MET A 99 13.04 -5.09 -1.39
N ASP A 100 13.29 -3.85 -0.98
CA ASP A 100 14.44 -3.50 -0.13
C ASP A 100 14.14 -3.71 1.36
N LEU A 101 12.90 -4.05 1.69
CA LEU A 101 12.48 -4.46 3.03
C LEU A 101 12.19 -5.97 3.05
N PRO A 102 12.72 -6.70 4.04
CA PRO A 102 12.32 -8.09 4.21
C PRO A 102 10.85 -8.22 4.59
N LEU A 103 10.23 -9.36 4.27
CA LEU A 103 8.89 -9.69 4.74
C LEU A 103 8.89 -9.66 6.28
N GLY A 104 7.87 -9.07 6.89
CA GLY A 104 7.81 -8.80 8.33
C GLY A 104 8.22 -7.38 8.73
N ARG A 105 8.63 -6.55 7.76
CA ARG A 105 9.00 -5.14 7.99
C ARG A 105 8.04 -4.19 7.29
N LEU A 106 7.75 -3.08 7.96
CA LEU A 106 6.93 -1.98 7.45
C LEU A 106 7.72 -0.67 7.49
N ARG A 107 7.43 0.25 6.56
CA ARG A 107 8.04 1.59 6.58
C ARG A 107 7.05 2.65 6.12
N LEU A 108 6.57 3.45 7.05
CA LEU A 108 5.74 4.62 6.78
C LEU A 108 6.61 5.86 6.53
N ARG A 109 6.30 6.59 5.47
CA ARG A 109 6.93 7.87 5.13
C ARG A 109 5.85 8.87 4.70
N ALA A 110 5.95 10.10 5.17
CA ALA A 110 5.02 11.17 4.79
C ALA A 110 5.22 11.63 3.33
N LYS A 111 6.44 11.47 2.79
CA LYS A 111 6.82 11.85 1.43
C LYS A 111 8.02 11.06 0.93
N GLY A 112 8.35 11.15 -0.35
CA GLY A 112 9.58 10.56 -0.92
C GLY A 112 9.46 10.15 -2.37
N SER A 113 10.59 9.73 -2.96
CA SER A 113 10.69 9.30 -4.34
C SER A 113 10.04 7.94 -4.61
N ALA A 114 9.94 7.58 -5.87
CA ALA A 114 9.40 6.28 -6.31
C ALA A 114 10.25 5.08 -5.88
N GLY A 115 11.56 5.25 -5.66
CA GLY A 115 12.45 4.15 -5.28
C GLY A 115 12.43 2.98 -6.28
N GLY A 116 12.30 3.27 -7.57
CA GLY A 116 12.20 2.24 -8.62
C GLY A 116 10.81 1.63 -8.82
N HIS A 117 9.85 1.86 -7.90
CA HIS A 117 8.52 1.27 -7.98
C HIS A 117 7.64 1.96 -9.04
N ASN A 118 7.15 1.19 -10.03
CA ASN A 118 6.40 1.73 -11.18
C ASN A 118 5.09 2.41 -10.77
N GLY A 119 4.35 1.86 -9.81
CA GLY A 119 3.11 2.46 -9.33
C GLY A 119 3.34 3.79 -8.62
N LEU A 120 4.39 3.90 -7.79
CA LEU A 120 4.75 5.18 -7.17
C LEU A 120 5.23 6.20 -8.21
N ARG A 121 5.97 5.76 -9.24
CA ARG A 121 6.38 6.63 -10.35
C ARG A 121 5.16 7.21 -11.07
N SER A 122 4.20 6.35 -11.42
CA SER A 122 2.94 6.76 -12.02
C SER A 122 2.16 7.72 -11.11
N THR A 123 2.07 7.42 -9.81
CA THR A 123 1.40 8.29 -8.84
C THR A 123 2.05 9.68 -8.80
N ILE A 124 3.37 9.76 -8.66
CA ILE A 124 4.12 11.03 -8.65
C ILE A 124 3.88 11.81 -9.94
N GLN A 125 3.94 11.15 -11.09
CA GLN A 125 3.73 11.78 -12.39
C GLN A 125 2.34 12.39 -12.53
N HIS A 126 1.28 11.67 -12.13
CA HIS A 126 -0.10 12.14 -12.27
C HIS A 126 -0.51 13.15 -11.20
N LEU A 127 0.05 13.06 -10.00
CA LEU A 127 -0.22 14.03 -8.94
C LEU A 127 0.66 15.30 -9.05
N GLY A 128 1.78 15.23 -9.78
CA GLY A 128 2.73 16.34 -9.91
C GLY A 128 3.52 16.62 -8.63
N THR A 129 3.48 15.72 -7.64
CA THR A 129 4.13 15.90 -6.34
C THR A 129 4.58 14.58 -5.73
N GLN A 130 5.54 14.67 -4.80
CA GLN A 130 5.97 13.57 -3.92
C GLN A 130 5.43 13.71 -2.49
N GLU A 131 4.64 14.74 -2.21
CA GLU A 131 4.12 15.10 -0.89
C GLU A 131 2.81 14.35 -0.59
N PHE A 132 2.84 13.01 -0.62
CA PHE A 132 1.80 12.11 -0.16
C PHE A 132 2.40 10.99 0.69
N ALA A 133 1.64 10.47 1.65
CA ALA A 133 2.12 9.40 2.51
C ALA A 133 2.18 8.06 1.77
N ARG A 134 3.16 7.22 2.13
CA ARG A 134 3.27 5.84 1.66
C ARG A 134 3.65 4.91 2.79
N LEU A 135 2.96 3.79 2.87
CA LEU A 135 3.32 2.66 3.70
C LEU A 135 3.94 1.59 2.79
N ARG A 136 5.23 1.38 2.94
CA ARG A 136 5.99 0.36 2.24
C ARG A 136 5.91 -0.94 3.03
N ILE A 137 5.48 -1.99 2.37
CA ILE A 137 5.29 -3.34 2.92
C ILE A 137 6.41 -4.21 2.36
N GLY A 138 7.26 -4.73 3.22
CA GLY A 138 8.39 -5.57 2.82
C GLY A 138 7.93 -6.87 2.18
N ILE A 139 8.52 -7.20 1.03
CA ILE A 139 8.26 -8.44 0.30
C ILE A 139 9.55 -9.27 0.09
N GLY A 140 10.67 -8.77 0.62
CA GLY A 140 11.99 -9.39 0.44
C GLY A 140 12.59 -9.16 -0.94
N ALA A 141 13.89 -9.40 -1.04
CA ALA A 141 14.65 -9.19 -2.26
C ALA A 141 14.76 -10.49 -3.11
N PRO A 142 14.74 -10.40 -4.45
CA PRO A 142 14.81 -11.56 -5.34
C PRO A 142 16.22 -12.19 -5.47
N GLY A 143 17.21 -11.66 -4.78
CA GLY A 143 18.59 -12.14 -4.85
C GLY A 143 19.51 -11.38 -3.90
N ARG A 144 20.76 -11.87 -3.78
CA ARG A 144 21.78 -11.29 -2.88
C ARG A 144 22.56 -10.16 -3.56
N THR A 145 22.83 -10.28 -4.86
CA THR A 145 23.61 -9.31 -5.62
C THR A 145 22.70 -8.32 -6.37
N ALA A 146 23.24 -7.14 -6.72
CA ALA A 146 22.50 -6.16 -7.52
C ALA A 146 22.15 -6.69 -8.92
N ALA A 147 23.00 -7.52 -9.52
CA ALA A 147 22.74 -8.16 -10.81
C ALA A 147 21.56 -9.13 -10.74
N GLU A 148 21.55 -10.05 -9.76
CA GLU A 148 20.44 -11.00 -9.53
C GLU A 148 19.12 -10.27 -9.25
N ARG A 149 19.16 -9.20 -8.44
CA ARG A 149 17.98 -8.39 -8.15
C ARG A 149 17.39 -7.80 -9.42
N ARG A 150 18.24 -7.20 -10.27
CA ARG A 150 17.78 -6.59 -11.54
C ARG A 150 17.15 -7.61 -12.46
N GLU A 151 17.77 -8.78 -12.62
CA GLU A 151 17.30 -9.85 -13.48
C GLU A 151 15.96 -10.45 -12.99
N ARG A 152 15.80 -10.64 -11.66
CA ARG A 152 14.68 -11.36 -11.06
C ARG A 152 13.56 -10.44 -10.54
N THR A 153 13.71 -9.11 -10.64
CA THR A 153 12.71 -8.17 -10.11
C THR A 153 11.30 -8.48 -10.59
N VAL A 154 11.10 -8.60 -11.91
CA VAL A 154 9.76 -8.79 -12.48
C VAL A 154 9.16 -10.12 -12.05
N SER A 155 9.93 -11.22 -12.13
CA SER A 155 9.45 -12.54 -11.72
C SER A 155 9.17 -12.62 -10.21
N HIS A 156 9.91 -11.89 -9.38
CA HIS A 156 9.70 -11.85 -7.93
C HIS A 156 8.41 -11.10 -7.57
N VAL A 157 8.23 -9.89 -8.06
CA VAL A 157 7.04 -9.08 -7.72
C VAL A 157 5.76 -9.69 -8.30
N LEU A 158 5.83 -10.34 -9.46
CA LEU A 158 4.71 -11.06 -10.07
C LEU A 158 4.55 -12.49 -9.58
N GLY A 159 5.47 -12.99 -8.75
CA GLY A 159 5.37 -14.26 -8.05
C GLY A 159 4.50 -14.17 -6.81
N SER A 160 3.85 -15.27 -6.46
CA SER A 160 3.07 -15.39 -5.22
C SER A 160 3.99 -15.58 -4.00
N PHE A 161 3.48 -15.30 -2.82
CA PHE A 161 4.13 -15.70 -1.58
C PHE A 161 4.14 -17.23 -1.45
N HIS A 162 5.25 -17.79 -0.99
CA HIS A 162 5.35 -19.23 -0.74
C HIS A 162 4.49 -19.63 0.46
N LYS A 163 4.10 -20.91 0.54
CA LYS A 163 3.26 -21.42 1.64
C LYS A 163 3.86 -21.17 3.02
N ASN A 164 5.18 -21.24 3.14
CA ASN A 164 5.89 -20.98 4.40
C ASN A 164 6.00 -19.49 4.75
N GLU A 165 5.74 -18.59 3.81
CA GLU A 165 5.68 -17.15 4.05
C GLU A 165 4.28 -16.67 4.47
N GLN A 166 3.24 -17.48 4.25
CA GLN A 166 1.86 -17.09 4.50
C GLN A 166 1.60 -16.64 5.95
N PRO A 167 2.08 -17.35 6.99
CA PRO A 167 1.88 -16.90 8.37
C PRO A 167 2.51 -15.53 8.66
N MET A 168 3.65 -15.24 8.03
CA MET A 168 4.31 -13.95 8.16
C MET A 168 3.52 -12.87 7.41
N LEU A 169 3.02 -13.17 6.21
CA LEU A 169 2.17 -12.26 5.44
C LEU A 169 0.91 -11.89 6.24
N ASP A 170 0.23 -12.88 6.81
CA ASP A 170 -0.97 -12.67 7.61
C ASP A 170 -0.68 -11.73 8.80
N ALA A 171 0.43 -11.96 9.53
CA ALA A 171 0.85 -11.09 10.62
C ALA A 171 1.21 -9.66 10.15
N VAL A 172 1.82 -9.52 8.97
CA VAL A 172 2.10 -8.20 8.35
C VAL A 172 0.81 -7.48 8.02
N LEU A 173 -0.17 -8.17 7.42
CA LEU A 173 -1.46 -7.57 7.09
C LEU A 173 -2.18 -7.11 8.36
N GLU A 174 -2.18 -7.90 9.44
CA GLU A 174 -2.73 -7.46 10.74
C GLU A 174 -2.05 -6.19 11.28
N GLU A 175 -0.72 -6.09 11.18
CA GLU A 175 -0.02 -4.86 11.61
C GLU A 175 -0.35 -3.67 10.69
N VAL A 176 -0.58 -3.88 9.40
CA VAL A 176 -1.07 -2.82 8.51
C VAL A 176 -2.46 -2.34 8.96
N LEU A 177 -3.38 -3.24 9.27
CA LEU A 177 -4.72 -2.89 9.77
C LEU A 177 -4.63 -2.05 11.05
N ARG A 178 -3.86 -2.51 12.04
CA ARG A 178 -3.62 -1.77 13.30
C ARG A 178 -2.99 -0.40 13.02
N GLY A 179 -2.12 -0.33 12.03
CA GLY A 179 -1.48 0.92 11.59
C GLY A 179 -2.47 1.90 10.97
N LEU A 180 -3.40 1.43 10.13
CA LEU A 180 -4.46 2.25 9.54
C LEU A 180 -5.38 2.83 10.62
N ASP A 181 -5.81 2.01 11.58
CA ASP A 181 -6.60 2.47 12.72
C ASP A 181 -5.85 3.52 13.56
N LEU A 182 -4.55 3.31 13.76
CA LEU A 182 -3.73 4.27 14.52
C LEU A 182 -3.58 5.59 13.76
N ILE A 183 -3.43 5.56 12.43
CA ILE A 183 -3.37 6.77 11.60
C ILE A 183 -4.67 7.55 11.73
N GLN A 184 -5.83 6.87 11.65
CA GLN A 184 -7.13 7.51 11.82
C GLN A 184 -7.29 8.21 13.17
N ARG A 185 -6.86 7.53 14.24
CA ARG A 185 -7.09 8.01 15.63
C ARG A 185 -6.05 9.02 16.09
N GLN A 186 -4.80 8.91 15.62
CA GLN A 186 -3.66 9.62 16.21
C GLN A 186 -2.75 10.30 15.18
N GLY A 187 -3.05 10.17 13.89
CA GLY A 187 -2.30 10.76 12.79
C GLY A 187 -1.05 9.98 12.37
N LEU A 188 -0.49 10.43 11.23
CA LEU A 188 0.62 9.76 10.55
C LEU A 188 1.91 9.69 11.39
N GLU A 189 2.21 10.71 12.17
CA GLU A 189 3.47 10.77 12.93
C GLU A 189 3.55 9.67 13.99
N ARG A 190 2.50 9.55 14.84
CA ARG A 190 2.45 8.51 15.88
C ARG A 190 2.39 7.10 15.28
N ALA A 191 1.62 6.93 14.22
CA ALA A 191 1.56 5.66 13.50
C ALA A 191 2.93 5.32 12.87
N GLY A 192 3.66 6.32 12.36
CA GLY A 192 5.00 6.15 11.81
C GLY A 192 6.00 5.62 12.83
N ASN A 193 5.99 6.14 14.04
CA ASN A 193 6.86 5.66 15.13
C ASN A 193 6.61 4.18 15.43
N ARG A 194 5.34 3.75 15.50
CA ARG A 194 4.99 2.34 15.70
C ARG A 194 5.35 1.48 14.48
N LEU A 195 4.83 1.82 13.29
CA LEU A 195 4.97 0.99 12.10
C LEU A 195 6.42 0.82 11.65
N ASN A 196 7.25 1.88 11.79
CA ASN A 196 8.66 1.81 11.47
C ASN A 196 9.46 0.93 12.46
N GLY A 197 8.94 0.69 13.65
CA GLY A 197 9.49 -0.22 14.66
C GLY A 197 9.07 -1.69 14.49
N VAL A 198 8.08 -1.98 13.63
CA VAL A 198 7.60 -3.35 13.41
C VAL A 198 8.73 -4.22 12.87
N ASN A 199 8.98 -5.33 13.56
CA ASN A 199 9.90 -6.39 13.16
C ASN A 199 9.29 -7.73 13.56
N LEU A 200 8.64 -8.40 12.62
CA LEU A 200 7.98 -9.69 12.81
C LEU A 200 8.90 -10.86 12.45
N MET A 201 10.13 -10.58 11.99
CA MET A 201 11.08 -11.64 11.66
C MET A 201 11.42 -12.44 12.91
N PRO A 202 11.61 -13.77 12.80
CA PRO A 202 12.12 -14.58 13.89
C PRO A 202 13.38 -13.92 14.44
N GLN A 203 13.45 -13.75 15.76
CA GLN A 203 14.72 -13.40 16.38
C GLN A 203 15.58 -14.66 16.35
N ASP A 204 16.74 -14.58 15.70
CA ASP A 204 17.73 -15.63 15.84
C ASP A 204 18.03 -15.74 17.35
N THR A 205 17.48 -16.76 17.99
CA THR A 205 17.90 -17.17 19.33
C THR A 205 19.27 -17.77 19.18
N GLU A 206 20.32 -17.03 19.57
CA GLU A 206 21.66 -17.53 19.78
C GLU A 206 21.69 -18.68 20.81
#